data_a4dc1a6630f35251e08279d1d04b9969
#
_entry.id   a4dc1a6630f35251e08279d1d04b9969
#
_cell.length_a   1.000
_cell.length_b   1.000
_cell.length_c   1.000
_cell.angle_alpha   90.00
_cell.angle_beta   90.00
_cell.angle_gamma   90.00
#
_symmetry.space_group_name_H-M   'P 1'
#
loop_
_entity.id
_entity.type
_entity.pdbx_description
1 polymer ?
#
loop_
_entity_poly.entity_id
_entity_poly.type
_entity_poly.pdbx_seq_one_letter_code
_entity_poly.pdbx_strand_id
1 'polypeptide(L)'
;MQRLKMKDITLLTCRAYFKPNKITPYIANILKEEQLLKVALEKQGFSVEITHWDNPTYNWSATRAVLFRTIWDYFERFDEFWMWLEEINTQTKLINSYDLIKWNIDKHYLKDLSSWGIEIVPTYFADQGSKNKLLEIARKNQWKDLVIKPAISASAFKTYKILEYDIENNEELFSALLSERDMLIQPFFKTIGELGEASLMVFDGKFTHAILKKAKPGDFRVQDDFGGTVHDYMPTKEEINFAEKVFASCKTKPIYGRVDIVWDDNKNFYLSELEIIEPELWIRNHPKSAERIAEAVKKIL
;
A
#
# COMPACT_ATOMS: atom_id res chain seq x y z
N MET A 1 21.23 -16.21 33.10
CA MET A 1 20.64 -15.78 31.80
C MET A 1 19.11 -15.74 31.95
N GLN A 2 18.51 -14.56 32.03
CA GLN A 2 17.06 -14.46 31.91
C GLN A 2 16.67 -14.95 30.52
N ARG A 3 15.84 -16.00 30.43
CA ARG A 3 15.20 -16.39 29.17
C ARG A 3 14.42 -15.17 28.69
N LEU A 4 14.84 -14.55 27.58
CA LEU A 4 14.05 -13.53 26.89
C LEU A 4 12.66 -14.13 26.64
N LYS A 5 11.63 -13.54 27.24
CA LYS A 5 10.25 -14.02 27.09
C LYS A 5 9.85 -13.78 25.64
N MET A 6 9.65 -14.87 24.89
CA MET A 6 9.22 -14.80 23.49
C MET A 6 7.93 -14.00 23.38
N LYS A 7 7.87 -13.10 22.42
CA LYS A 7 6.65 -12.36 22.07
C LYS A 7 5.84 -13.14 21.05
N ASP A 8 4.53 -13.03 21.12
CA ASP A 8 3.69 -13.66 20.11
C ASP A 8 3.66 -12.87 18.82
N ILE A 9 3.56 -11.52 18.91
CA ILE A 9 3.45 -10.65 17.74
C ILE A 9 4.30 -9.40 17.94
N THR A 10 5.04 -9.04 16.91
CA THR A 10 5.72 -7.75 16.81
C THR A 10 5.06 -6.93 15.70
N LEU A 11 4.50 -5.77 16.06
CA LEU A 11 4.01 -4.78 15.09
C LEU A 11 5.20 -3.93 14.62
N LEU A 12 5.34 -3.80 13.31
CA LEU A 12 6.42 -3.04 12.69
C LEU A 12 5.98 -1.63 12.31
N THR A 13 6.82 -0.70 12.65
CA THR A 13 6.73 0.70 12.21
C THR A 13 8.07 1.13 11.60
N CYS A 14 8.21 2.38 11.14
CA CYS A 14 9.51 2.97 10.85
C CYS A 14 10.06 3.71 12.09
N ARG A 15 11.36 4.04 12.05
CA ARG A 15 12.03 4.72 13.15
C ARG A 15 11.39 6.07 13.50
N ALA A 16 10.87 6.79 12.49
CA ALA A 16 10.25 8.10 12.68
C ALA A 16 8.99 8.05 13.57
N TYR A 17 8.27 6.93 13.58
CA TYR A 17 7.04 6.75 14.36
C TYR A 17 7.26 5.93 15.64
N PHE A 18 8.43 5.31 15.80
CA PHE A 18 8.77 4.57 17.01
C PHE A 18 9.24 5.53 18.11
N LYS A 19 8.41 5.74 19.15
CA LYS A 19 8.68 6.66 20.28
C LYS A 19 9.14 8.05 19.82
N PRO A 20 8.36 8.73 18.99
CA PRO A 20 8.75 9.99 18.39
C PRO A 20 8.96 11.09 19.45
N ASN A 21 9.99 11.92 19.25
CA ASN A 21 10.29 13.04 20.15
C ASN A 21 9.21 14.15 20.11
N LYS A 22 8.51 14.29 18.96
CA LYS A 22 7.43 15.27 18.77
C LYS A 22 6.23 14.56 18.14
N ILE A 23 5.09 14.71 18.77
CA ILE A 23 3.83 14.14 18.28
C ILE A 23 3.06 15.25 17.56
N THR A 24 2.98 15.14 16.24
CA THR A 24 2.09 15.94 15.40
C THR A 24 0.70 15.30 15.34
N PRO A 25 -0.36 15.99 14.88
CA PRO A 25 -1.67 15.36 14.66
C PRO A 25 -1.61 14.12 13.77
N TYR A 26 -0.79 14.14 12.73
CA TYR A 26 -0.56 13.00 11.85
C TYR A 26 0.08 11.81 12.58
N ILE A 27 1.17 12.04 13.31
CA ILE A 27 1.82 11.00 14.12
C ILE A 27 0.86 10.46 15.20
N ALA A 28 0.05 11.32 15.81
CA ALA A 28 -0.96 10.88 16.78
C ALA A 28 -1.97 9.91 16.19
N ASN A 29 -2.38 10.09 14.92
CA ASN A 29 -3.25 9.17 14.20
C ASN A 29 -2.57 7.80 14.01
N ILE A 30 -1.30 7.78 13.59
CA ILE A 30 -0.51 6.55 13.43
C ILE A 30 -0.43 5.80 14.75
N LEU A 31 0.01 6.45 15.82
CA LEU A 31 0.14 5.83 17.13
C LEU A 31 -1.20 5.31 17.67
N LYS A 32 -2.29 6.02 17.40
CA LYS A 32 -3.64 5.58 17.76
C LYS A 32 -4.03 4.28 17.02
N GLU A 33 -3.73 4.16 15.73
CA GLU A 33 -4.02 2.95 14.95
C GLU A 33 -3.22 1.76 15.44
N GLU A 34 -1.91 1.94 15.66
CA GLU A 34 -1.04 0.90 16.20
C GLU A 34 -1.53 0.43 17.59
N GLN A 35 -1.92 1.38 18.44
CA GLN A 35 -2.45 1.05 19.77
C GLN A 35 -3.79 0.31 19.72
N LEU A 36 -4.70 0.69 18.82
CA LEU A 36 -5.98 0.00 18.63
C LEU A 36 -5.75 -1.45 18.18
N LEU A 37 -4.86 -1.67 17.21
CA LEU A 37 -4.53 -3.01 16.77
C LEU A 37 -3.82 -3.83 17.84
N LYS A 38 -2.86 -3.24 18.56
CA LYS A 38 -2.20 -3.87 19.70
C LYS A 38 -3.21 -4.34 20.73
N VAL A 39 -4.12 -3.48 21.17
CA VAL A 39 -5.16 -3.83 22.15
C VAL A 39 -6.07 -4.95 21.64
N ALA A 40 -6.44 -4.94 20.36
CA ALA A 40 -7.26 -6.00 19.79
C ALA A 40 -6.54 -7.37 19.78
N LEU A 41 -5.24 -7.38 19.46
CA LEU A 41 -4.41 -8.58 19.51
C LEU A 41 -4.22 -9.08 20.96
N GLU A 42 -3.97 -8.19 21.91
CA GLU A 42 -3.84 -8.52 23.34
C GLU A 42 -5.13 -9.10 23.91
N LYS A 43 -6.31 -8.61 23.49
CA LYS A 43 -7.62 -9.22 23.84
C LYS A 43 -7.77 -10.66 23.32
N GLN A 44 -7.09 -11.03 22.22
CA GLN A 44 -7.05 -12.40 21.73
C GLN A 44 -6.06 -13.29 22.49
N GLY A 45 -5.35 -12.74 23.48
CA GLY A 45 -4.41 -13.46 24.34
C GLY A 45 -2.95 -13.38 23.88
N PHE A 46 -2.63 -12.59 22.86
CA PHE A 46 -1.26 -12.44 22.37
C PHE A 46 -0.46 -11.45 23.22
N SER A 47 0.81 -11.73 23.44
CA SER A 47 1.79 -10.76 23.92
C SER A 47 2.31 -9.96 22.71
N VAL A 48 2.09 -8.63 22.72
CA VAL A 48 2.39 -7.76 21.58
C VAL A 48 3.47 -6.74 21.93
N GLU A 49 4.43 -6.55 21.02
CA GLU A 49 5.46 -5.53 21.09
C GLU A 49 5.41 -4.67 19.81
N ILE A 50 5.89 -3.43 19.89
CA ILE A 50 6.06 -2.55 18.72
C ILE A 50 7.53 -2.21 18.61
N THR A 51 8.10 -2.32 17.42
CA THR A 51 9.48 -1.86 17.11
C THR A 51 9.57 -1.40 15.65
N HIS A 52 10.68 -0.74 15.32
CA HIS A 52 10.94 -0.37 13.92
C HIS A 52 11.72 -1.48 13.21
N TRP A 53 11.49 -1.61 11.88
CA TRP A 53 12.02 -2.72 11.09
C TRP A 53 13.55 -2.78 11.10
N ASP A 54 14.23 -1.64 11.08
CA ASP A 54 15.69 -1.50 11.08
C ASP A 54 16.31 -1.42 12.51
N ASN A 55 15.66 -2.02 13.52
CA ASN A 55 16.19 -2.01 14.88
C ASN A 55 17.35 -3.02 15.04
N PRO A 56 18.61 -2.54 15.14
CA PRO A 56 19.77 -3.42 15.15
C PRO A 56 19.94 -4.23 16.44
N THR A 57 19.17 -3.90 17.48
CA THR A 57 19.23 -4.58 18.78
C THR A 57 18.07 -5.53 19.01
N TYR A 58 17.13 -5.61 18.06
CA TYR A 58 15.96 -6.47 18.19
C TYR A 58 16.29 -7.91 17.80
N ASN A 59 15.93 -8.84 18.66
CA ASN A 59 16.11 -10.26 18.38
C ASN A 59 14.85 -10.83 17.69
N TRP A 60 14.88 -10.91 16.36
CA TRP A 60 13.76 -11.38 15.56
C TRP A 60 13.35 -12.84 15.83
N SER A 61 14.28 -13.69 16.25
CA SER A 61 13.96 -15.08 16.64
C SER A 61 13.21 -15.16 17.98
N ALA A 62 13.09 -14.06 18.72
CA ALA A 62 12.34 -13.99 19.97
C ALA A 62 10.86 -13.55 19.78
N THR A 63 10.37 -13.45 18.55
CA THR A 63 8.96 -13.23 18.23
C THR A 63 8.42 -14.35 17.33
N ARG A 64 7.16 -14.77 17.55
CA ARG A 64 6.53 -15.82 16.74
C ARG A 64 6.08 -15.32 15.39
N ALA A 65 5.64 -14.06 15.34
CA ALA A 65 5.22 -13.44 14.08
C ALA A 65 5.45 -11.94 14.08
N VAL A 66 5.63 -11.41 12.87
CA VAL A 66 5.77 -9.98 12.59
C VAL A 66 4.60 -9.53 11.73
N LEU A 67 3.97 -8.42 12.09
CA LEU A 67 2.89 -7.80 11.35
C LEU A 67 3.32 -6.40 10.92
N PHE A 68 3.29 -6.15 9.61
CA PHE A 68 3.72 -4.89 9.02
C PHE A 68 2.64 -3.83 9.18
N ARG A 69 3.03 -2.62 9.61
CA ARG A 69 2.11 -1.50 9.73
C ARG A 69 2.63 -0.27 9.02
N THR A 70 3.40 0.54 9.67
CA THR A 70 3.77 1.89 9.23
C THR A 70 5.25 2.00 8.90
N ILE A 71 5.75 1.05 8.10
CA ILE A 71 7.15 0.97 7.67
C ILE A 71 7.42 1.87 6.43
N TRP A 72 6.79 3.03 6.37
CA TRP A 72 6.68 3.89 5.17
C TRP A 72 7.97 4.56 4.71
N ASP A 73 9.12 4.12 5.18
CA ASP A 73 10.45 4.55 4.74
C ASP A 73 11.21 3.48 3.94
N TYR A 74 10.65 2.28 3.77
CA TYR A 74 11.36 1.16 3.13
C TYR A 74 11.73 1.42 1.67
N PHE A 75 10.90 2.15 0.91
CA PHE A 75 11.13 2.42 -0.50
C PHE A 75 12.28 3.43 -0.73
N GLU A 76 12.63 4.24 0.26
CA GLU A 76 13.79 5.14 0.23
C GLU A 76 15.11 4.39 0.48
N ARG A 77 15.02 3.25 1.15
CA ARG A 77 16.14 2.41 1.59
C ARG A 77 15.89 0.95 1.15
N PHE A 78 15.45 0.78 -0.11
CA PHE A 78 14.89 -0.47 -0.59
C PHE A 78 15.86 -1.65 -0.47
N ASP A 79 17.13 -1.51 -0.85
CA ASP A 79 18.12 -2.60 -0.79
C ASP A 79 18.36 -3.07 0.65
N GLU A 80 18.38 -2.14 1.61
CA GLU A 80 18.53 -2.46 3.03
C GLU A 80 17.29 -3.18 3.57
N PHE A 81 16.10 -2.68 3.21
CA PHE A 81 14.85 -3.33 3.58
C PHE A 81 14.72 -4.72 2.98
N TRP A 82 15.13 -4.89 1.72
CA TRP A 82 15.06 -6.18 1.04
C TRP A 82 15.96 -7.23 1.71
N MET A 83 17.22 -6.88 2.01
CA MET A 83 18.13 -7.77 2.73
C MET A 83 17.58 -8.15 4.12
N TRP A 84 17.04 -7.17 4.83
CA TRP A 84 16.39 -7.40 6.13
C TRP A 84 15.17 -8.31 5.99
N LEU A 85 14.34 -8.12 4.97
CA LEU A 85 13.13 -8.93 4.74
C LEU A 85 13.48 -10.40 4.46
N GLU A 86 14.52 -10.65 3.67
CA GLU A 86 15.01 -12.00 3.41
C GLU A 86 15.55 -12.66 4.68
N GLU A 87 16.31 -11.93 5.47
CA GLU A 87 16.86 -12.43 6.74
C GLU A 87 15.74 -12.76 7.74
N ILE A 88 14.80 -11.84 7.97
CA ILE A 88 13.75 -12.02 8.97
C ILE A 88 12.80 -13.16 8.61
N ASN A 89 12.54 -13.41 7.34
CA ASN A 89 11.72 -14.52 6.88
C ASN A 89 12.28 -15.90 7.32
N THR A 90 13.59 -16.00 7.57
CA THR A 90 14.21 -17.23 8.09
C THR A 90 14.08 -17.38 9.60
N GLN A 91 13.75 -16.31 10.32
CA GLN A 91 13.76 -16.26 11.79
C GLN A 91 12.36 -16.27 12.40
N THR A 92 11.36 -15.73 11.71
CA THR A 92 10.00 -15.61 12.23
C THR A 92 8.96 -15.62 11.13
N LYS A 93 7.70 -15.86 11.49
CA LYS A 93 6.57 -15.84 10.55
C LYS A 93 6.18 -14.41 10.19
N LEU A 94 5.96 -14.13 8.92
CA LEU A 94 5.47 -12.82 8.46
C LEU A 94 3.94 -12.84 8.23
N ILE A 95 3.28 -11.75 8.57
CA ILE A 95 1.85 -11.49 8.37
C ILE A 95 1.72 -10.14 7.61
N ASN A 96 1.34 -10.08 6.36
CA ASN A 96 1.09 -11.17 5.42
C ASN A 96 2.35 -11.99 5.13
N SER A 97 2.22 -13.13 4.42
CA SER A 97 3.35 -14.03 4.17
C SER A 97 4.44 -13.39 3.32
N TYR A 98 5.68 -13.90 3.45
CA TYR A 98 6.82 -13.44 2.67
C TYR A 98 6.53 -13.44 1.15
N ASP A 99 5.93 -14.50 0.61
CA ASP A 99 5.63 -14.59 -0.81
C ASP A 99 4.62 -13.53 -1.27
N LEU A 100 3.66 -13.18 -0.41
CA LEU A 100 2.72 -12.10 -0.68
C LEU A 100 3.42 -10.73 -0.66
N ILE A 101 4.28 -10.49 0.32
CA ILE A 101 5.05 -9.24 0.43
C ILE A 101 5.95 -9.09 -0.79
N LYS A 102 6.72 -10.13 -1.11
CA LYS A 102 7.61 -10.17 -2.27
C LYS A 102 6.90 -9.90 -3.59
N TRP A 103 5.70 -10.43 -3.75
CA TRP A 103 4.88 -10.23 -4.94
C TRP A 103 4.30 -8.81 -5.00
N ASN A 104 3.80 -8.29 -3.89
CA ASN A 104 3.06 -7.03 -3.85
C ASN A 104 3.96 -5.79 -3.78
N ILE A 105 5.23 -5.93 -3.37
CA ILE A 105 6.16 -4.80 -3.24
C ILE A 105 6.46 -4.14 -4.58
N ASP A 106 6.38 -4.90 -5.67
CA ASP A 106 6.55 -4.45 -7.05
C ASP A 106 5.19 -4.40 -7.77
N LYS A 107 4.79 -3.22 -8.22
CA LYS A 107 3.50 -2.98 -8.91
C LYS A 107 3.30 -3.76 -10.21
N HIS A 108 4.29 -4.54 -10.64
CA HIS A 108 4.08 -5.54 -11.69
C HIS A 108 3.03 -6.60 -11.30
N TYR A 109 2.67 -6.73 -10.02
CA TYR A 109 1.54 -7.55 -9.58
C TYR A 109 0.22 -7.16 -10.28
N LEU A 110 0.09 -5.91 -10.74
CA LEU A 110 -1.06 -5.47 -11.52
C LEU A 110 -1.19 -6.22 -12.86
N LYS A 111 -0.06 -6.62 -13.50
CA LYS A 111 -0.11 -7.49 -14.70
C LYS A 111 -0.75 -8.84 -14.38
N ASP A 112 -0.36 -9.43 -13.25
CA ASP A 112 -0.88 -10.71 -12.81
C ASP A 112 -2.38 -10.61 -12.54
N LEU A 113 -2.79 -9.61 -11.73
CA LEU A 113 -4.20 -9.37 -11.43
C LEU A 113 -5.03 -9.15 -12.70
N SER A 114 -4.53 -8.36 -13.66
CA SER A 114 -5.20 -8.15 -14.94
C SER A 114 -5.35 -9.47 -15.73
N SER A 115 -4.30 -10.28 -15.75
CA SER A 115 -4.34 -11.60 -16.42
C SER A 115 -5.35 -12.56 -15.76
N TRP A 116 -5.66 -12.36 -14.48
CA TRP A 116 -6.65 -13.12 -13.72
C TRP A 116 -8.07 -12.54 -13.79
N GLY A 117 -8.27 -11.52 -14.66
CA GLY A 117 -9.59 -10.91 -14.89
C GLY A 117 -10.01 -9.89 -13.86
N ILE A 118 -9.04 -9.17 -13.26
CA ILE A 118 -9.27 -7.97 -12.47
C ILE A 118 -9.11 -6.74 -13.37
N GLU A 119 -10.12 -5.89 -13.40
CA GLU A 119 -10.07 -4.62 -14.11
C GLU A 119 -9.13 -3.65 -13.38
N ILE A 120 -7.94 -3.42 -13.94
CA ILE A 120 -6.96 -2.46 -13.43
C ILE A 120 -6.99 -1.17 -14.25
N VAL A 121 -6.52 -0.05 -13.69
CA VAL A 121 -6.23 1.14 -14.50
C VAL A 121 -5.34 0.73 -15.67
N PRO A 122 -5.68 1.04 -16.93
CA PRO A 122 -4.85 0.70 -18.09
C PRO A 122 -3.40 1.11 -17.85
N THR A 123 -2.47 0.17 -17.95
CA THR A 123 -1.08 0.39 -17.54
C THR A 123 -0.11 -0.11 -18.61
N TYR A 124 0.81 0.75 -19.01
CA TYR A 124 2.00 0.37 -19.76
C TYR A 124 3.16 0.23 -18.77
N PHE A 125 3.82 -0.91 -18.77
CA PHE A 125 4.98 -1.20 -17.93
C PHE A 125 6.24 -1.04 -18.76
N ALA A 126 7.09 -0.11 -18.37
CA ALA A 126 8.35 0.18 -19.02
C ALA A 126 9.51 -0.32 -18.16
N ASP A 127 10.25 -1.30 -18.69
CA ASP A 127 11.38 -1.91 -17.98
C ASP A 127 12.56 -0.94 -17.91
N GLN A 128 13.31 -0.99 -16.81
CA GLN A 128 14.52 -0.20 -16.59
C GLN A 128 15.50 -0.31 -17.77
N GLY A 129 16.05 0.82 -18.18
CA GLY A 129 17.02 0.91 -19.26
C GLY A 129 16.46 0.69 -20.66
N SER A 130 15.15 0.45 -20.80
CA SER A 130 14.50 0.40 -22.12
C SER A 130 14.51 1.75 -22.81
N LYS A 131 14.40 1.77 -24.14
CA LYS A 131 14.39 2.99 -24.96
C LYS A 131 12.98 3.47 -25.28
N ASN A 132 12.03 3.18 -24.41
CA ASN A 132 10.65 3.60 -24.56
C ASN A 132 10.52 5.12 -24.50
N LYS A 133 9.72 5.70 -25.38
CA LYS A 133 9.41 7.12 -25.37
C LYS A 133 8.00 7.35 -24.88
N LEU A 134 7.83 8.31 -23.99
CA LEU A 134 6.55 8.63 -23.39
C LEU A 134 5.49 9.02 -24.43
N LEU A 135 5.87 9.82 -25.43
CA LEU A 135 4.99 10.22 -26.52
C LEU A 135 4.54 9.04 -27.39
N GLU A 136 5.43 8.10 -27.66
CA GLU A 136 5.08 6.89 -28.44
C GLU A 136 4.08 5.99 -27.66
N ILE A 137 4.30 5.86 -26.34
CA ILE A 137 3.38 5.12 -25.44
C ILE A 137 2.01 5.81 -25.43
N ALA A 138 1.97 7.12 -25.24
CA ALA A 138 0.75 7.90 -25.23
C ALA A 138 -0.05 7.76 -26.53
N ARG A 139 0.61 7.91 -27.69
CA ARG A 139 -0.01 7.80 -29.01
C ARG A 139 -0.53 6.40 -29.30
N LYS A 140 0.28 5.36 -29.00
CA LYS A 140 -0.10 3.97 -29.22
C LYS A 140 -1.35 3.56 -28.43
N ASN A 141 -1.48 4.07 -27.19
CA ASN A 141 -2.59 3.76 -26.31
C ASN A 141 -3.73 4.80 -26.37
N GLN A 142 -3.60 5.86 -27.19
CA GLN A 142 -4.55 6.95 -27.32
C GLN A 142 -4.82 7.68 -25.99
N TRP A 143 -3.79 7.74 -25.13
CA TRP A 143 -3.85 8.46 -23.87
C TRP A 143 -3.46 9.91 -24.05
N LYS A 144 -4.17 10.80 -23.38
CA LYS A 144 -3.91 12.25 -23.39
C LYS A 144 -3.04 12.64 -22.22
N ASP A 145 -3.67 12.90 -21.08
CA ASP A 145 -2.95 13.18 -19.84
C ASP A 145 -2.48 11.86 -19.21
N LEU A 146 -1.27 11.87 -18.66
CA LEU A 146 -0.62 10.68 -18.12
C LEU A 146 -0.32 10.81 -16.64
N VAL A 147 -0.23 9.68 -15.97
CA VAL A 147 0.48 9.51 -14.70
C VAL A 147 1.65 8.57 -14.94
N ILE A 148 2.84 8.97 -14.51
CA ILE A 148 4.02 8.09 -14.47
C ILE A 148 4.43 7.88 -13.03
N LYS A 149 4.74 6.65 -12.65
CA LYS A 149 5.17 6.28 -11.29
C LYS A 149 6.11 5.08 -11.31
N PRO A 150 7.06 4.97 -10.35
CA PRO A 150 7.91 3.79 -10.22
C PRO A 150 7.10 2.52 -9.90
N ALA A 151 7.62 1.37 -10.37
CA ALA A 151 7.04 0.07 -10.01
C ALA A 151 7.16 -0.22 -8.51
N ILE A 152 8.29 0.15 -7.90
CA ILE A 152 8.50 0.07 -6.45
C ILE A 152 8.45 1.48 -5.89
N SER A 153 7.36 1.78 -5.17
CA SER A 153 7.14 3.10 -4.57
C SER A 153 5.98 3.09 -3.59
N ALA A 154 6.01 3.99 -2.61
CA ALA A 154 4.91 4.32 -1.71
C ALA A 154 4.75 5.84 -1.62
N SER A 155 3.68 6.35 -0.99
CA SER A 155 3.44 7.78 -0.72
C SER A 155 3.65 8.71 -1.92
N ALA A 156 3.19 8.31 -3.11
CA ALA A 156 3.35 9.04 -4.38
C ALA A 156 4.83 9.43 -4.71
N PHE A 157 5.81 8.68 -4.20
CA PHE A 157 7.22 8.90 -4.49
C PHE A 157 7.49 8.89 -5.99
N LYS A 158 8.12 9.96 -6.52
CA LYS A 158 8.42 10.15 -7.94
C LYS A 158 7.23 9.88 -8.87
N THR A 159 6.00 10.23 -8.41
CA THR A 159 4.78 10.15 -9.20
C THR A 159 4.48 11.50 -9.82
N TYR A 160 4.33 11.54 -11.15
CA TYR A 160 4.12 12.75 -11.91
C TYR A 160 2.86 12.65 -12.77
N LYS A 161 2.07 13.72 -12.76
CA LYS A 161 1.02 13.94 -13.75
C LYS A 161 1.62 14.76 -14.89
N ILE A 162 1.42 14.30 -16.12
CA ILE A 162 1.94 14.95 -17.33
C ILE A 162 0.76 15.23 -18.25
N LEU A 163 0.57 16.49 -18.59
CA LEU A 163 -0.51 16.90 -19.48
C LEU A 163 -0.14 16.63 -20.95
N GLU A 164 -1.15 16.41 -21.80
CA GLU A 164 -0.98 16.08 -23.22
C GLU A 164 0.01 17.01 -23.95
N TYR A 165 -0.11 18.32 -23.72
CA TYR A 165 0.74 19.33 -24.34
C TYR A 165 2.17 19.39 -23.82
N ASP A 166 2.45 18.70 -22.70
CA ASP A 166 3.73 18.74 -22.01
C ASP A 166 4.50 17.40 -22.06
N ILE A 167 3.97 16.42 -22.78
CA ILE A 167 4.57 15.08 -22.87
C ILE A 167 5.99 15.14 -23.45
N GLU A 168 6.19 15.89 -24.55
CA GLU A 168 7.50 15.99 -25.19
C GLU A 168 8.54 16.66 -24.28
N ASN A 169 8.15 17.65 -23.47
CA ASN A 169 9.02 18.32 -22.52
C ASN A 169 9.43 17.42 -21.34
N ASN A 170 8.68 16.35 -21.07
CA ASN A 170 8.95 15.42 -19.98
C ASN A 170 9.69 14.14 -20.42
N GLU A 171 10.12 14.04 -21.69
CA GLU A 171 10.87 12.88 -22.19
C GLU A 171 12.23 12.70 -21.47
N GLU A 172 12.94 13.79 -21.18
CA GLU A 172 14.20 13.74 -20.45
C GLU A 172 14.00 13.25 -19.00
N LEU A 173 12.98 13.77 -18.32
CA LEU A 173 12.59 13.32 -16.99
C LEU A 173 12.25 11.82 -17.00
N PHE A 174 11.42 11.40 -17.94
CA PHE A 174 11.02 9.99 -18.06
C PHE A 174 12.22 9.09 -18.35
N SER A 175 13.09 9.48 -19.28
CA SER A 175 14.31 8.76 -19.62
C SER A 175 15.25 8.63 -18.42
N ALA A 176 15.42 9.70 -17.62
CA ALA A 176 16.21 9.68 -16.42
C ALA A 176 15.65 8.71 -15.37
N LEU A 177 14.32 8.75 -15.13
CA LEU A 177 13.66 7.83 -14.22
C LEU A 177 13.79 6.37 -14.69
N LEU A 178 13.60 6.12 -15.99
CA LEU A 178 13.66 4.80 -16.60
C LEU A 178 15.08 4.21 -16.61
N SER A 179 16.10 5.05 -16.58
CA SER A 179 17.49 4.59 -16.43
C SER A 179 17.77 3.97 -15.06
N GLU A 180 17.02 4.39 -14.03
CA GLU A 180 17.22 3.98 -12.65
C GLU A 180 16.29 2.84 -12.21
N ARG A 181 15.08 2.73 -12.81
CA ARG A 181 14.02 1.83 -12.31
C ARG A 181 12.93 1.56 -13.33
N ASP A 182 12.15 0.50 -13.09
CA ASP A 182 10.94 0.22 -13.84
C ASP A 182 9.87 1.28 -13.56
N MET A 183 9.13 1.65 -14.60
CA MET A 183 8.10 2.69 -14.54
C MET A 183 6.75 2.17 -15.03
N LEU A 184 5.68 2.59 -14.38
CA LEU A 184 4.30 2.45 -14.83
C LEU A 184 3.85 3.76 -15.47
N ILE A 185 3.23 3.66 -16.64
CA ILE A 185 2.59 4.77 -17.34
C ILE A 185 1.10 4.45 -17.46
N GLN A 186 0.24 5.36 -17.02
CA GLN A 186 -1.20 5.20 -16.95
C GLN A 186 -1.90 6.43 -17.51
N PRO A 187 -3.12 6.31 -18.09
CA PRO A 187 -3.93 7.48 -18.37
C PRO A 187 -4.31 8.17 -17.06
N PHE A 188 -4.32 9.51 -17.07
CA PHE A 188 -4.83 10.27 -15.95
C PHE A 188 -6.36 10.38 -16.03
N PHE A 189 -7.06 9.81 -15.06
CA PHE A 189 -8.51 9.96 -14.96
C PHE A 189 -8.86 11.30 -14.30
N LYS A 190 -9.51 12.21 -15.07
CA LYS A 190 -9.89 13.54 -14.58
C LYS A 190 -10.86 13.50 -13.41
N THR A 191 -11.67 12.45 -13.37
CA THR A 191 -12.60 12.15 -12.28
C THR A 191 -11.97 12.04 -10.91
N ILE A 192 -10.65 11.79 -10.80
CA ILE A 192 -9.96 11.77 -9.50
C ILE A 192 -10.04 13.13 -8.78
N GLY A 193 -10.10 14.25 -9.55
CA GLY A 193 -10.29 15.59 -8.98
C GLY A 193 -11.70 15.83 -8.45
N GLU A 194 -12.71 15.14 -8.98
CA GLU A 194 -14.12 15.31 -8.64
C GLU A 194 -14.58 14.23 -7.64
N LEU A 195 -14.37 12.97 -8.01
CA LEU A 195 -14.84 11.82 -7.24
C LEU A 195 -13.84 11.39 -6.17
N GLY A 196 -12.54 11.59 -6.40
CA GLY A 196 -11.48 11.11 -5.50
C GLY A 196 -11.05 9.68 -5.82
N GLU A 197 -10.44 9.03 -4.83
CA GLU A 197 -10.06 7.62 -4.81
C GLU A 197 -10.69 6.93 -3.60
N ALA A 198 -11.40 5.84 -3.81
CA ALA A 198 -11.96 5.08 -2.71
C ALA A 198 -10.99 3.97 -2.28
N SER A 199 -10.82 3.85 -0.97
CA SER A 199 -10.02 2.82 -0.33
C SER A 199 -10.94 1.87 0.43
N LEU A 200 -10.95 0.59 0.06
CA LEU A 200 -11.78 -0.44 0.66
C LEU A 200 -10.89 -1.39 1.48
N MET A 201 -11.12 -1.44 2.78
CA MET A 201 -10.38 -2.33 3.68
C MET A 201 -10.98 -3.72 3.69
N VAL A 202 -10.14 -4.72 3.43
CA VAL A 202 -10.51 -6.14 3.38
C VAL A 202 -9.66 -6.92 4.37
N PHE A 203 -10.32 -7.60 5.32
CA PHE A 203 -9.66 -8.40 6.36
C PHE A 203 -10.19 -9.83 6.32
N ASP A 204 -9.28 -10.80 6.28
CA ASP A 204 -9.61 -12.21 6.11
C ASP A 204 -10.53 -12.49 4.89
N GLY A 205 -10.34 -11.70 3.82
CA GLY A 205 -11.10 -11.81 2.57
C GLY A 205 -12.52 -11.21 2.63
N LYS A 206 -12.83 -10.42 3.67
CA LYS A 206 -14.13 -9.75 3.83
C LYS A 206 -13.97 -8.25 3.96
N PHE A 207 -14.77 -7.52 3.19
CA PHE A 207 -14.90 -6.07 3.33
C PHE A 207 -15.29 -5.69 4.76
N THR A 208 -14.71 -4.61 5.26
CA THR A 208 -15.01 -4.08 6.60
C THR A 208 -15.51 -2.65 6.60
N HIS A 209 -14.80 -1.75 5.96
CA HIS A 209 -15.12 -0.33 5.84
C HIS A 209 -14.38 0.29 4.66
N ALA A 210 -14.79 1.48 4.28
CA ALA A 210 -14.15 2.24 3.21
C ALA A 210 -14.04 3.72 3.56
N ILE A 211 -13.09 4.38 2.93
CA ILE A 211 -12.96 5.84 2.95
C ILE A 211 -12.81 6.37 1.53
N LEU A 212 -13.11 7.64 1.35
CA LEU A 212 -12.86 8.37 0.12
C LEU A 212 -11.79 9.42 0.36
N LYS A 213 -10.70 9.30 -0.37
CA LYS A 213 -9.61 10.28 -0.39
C LYS A 213 -9.87 11.31 -1.48
N LYS A 214 -9.81 12.60 -1.15
CA LYS A 214 -9.95 13.70 -2.12
C LYS A 214 -8.70 14.57 -2.12
N ALA A 215 -8.19 14.86 -3.31
CA ALA A 215 -7.09 15.78 -3.47
C ALA A 215 -7.50 17.22 -3.07
N LYS A 216 -6.54 18.01 -2.61
CA LYS A 216 -6.77 19.44 -2.44
C LYS A 216 -6.98 20.11 -3.82
N PRO A 217 -7.71 21.22 -3.90
CA PRO A 217 -7.86 21.96 -5.15
C PRO A 217 -6.51 22.26 -5.81
N GLY A 218 -6.38 21.89 -7.09
CA GLY A 218 -5.16 22.10 -7.89
C GLY A 218 -4.09 20.99 -7.76
N ASP A 219 -4.32 19.95 -6.95
CA ASP A 219 -3.48 18.75 -6.90
C ASP A 219 -4.28 17.52 -7.39
N PHE A 220 -3.59 16.46 -7.73
CA PHE A 220 -4.18 15.15 -8.07
C PHE A 220 -3.85 14.09 -7.03
N ARG A 221 -2.89 14.36 -6.15
CA ARG A 221 -2.49 13.45 -5.08
C ARG A 221 -3.49 13.53 -3.95
N VAL A 222 -4.05 12.39 -3.60
CA VAL A 222 -5.14 12.28 -2.63
C VAL A 222 -4.68 12.02 -1.20
N GLN A 223 -3.37 11.78 -1.00
CA GLN A 223 -2.79 11.45 0.30
C GLN A 223 -2.78 12.67 1.23
N ASP A 224 -2.94 12.41 2.54
CA ASP A 224 -2.98 13.44 3.59
C ASP A 224 -1.70 14.29 3.61
N ASP A 225 -0.53 13.69 3.33
CA ASP A 225 0.78 14.37 3.29
C ASP A 225 0.82 15.51 2.25
N PHE A 226 -0.01 15.42 1.22
CA PHE A 226 -0.14 16.45 0.19
C PHE A 226 -1.34 17.38 0.43
N GLY A 227 -1.98 17.27 1.61
CA GLY A 227 -3.13 18.09 1.99
C GLY A 227 -4.45 17.57 1.43
N GLY A 228 -4.50 16.30 1.07
CA GLY A 228 -5.75 15.58 0.78
C GLY A 228 -6.65 15.51 2.00
N THR A 229 -7.91 15.17 1.78
CA THR A 229 -8.91 14.99 2.83
C THR A 229 -9.52 13.60 2.76
N VAL A 230 -9.83 13.05 3.93
CA VAL A 230 -10.42 11.73 4.08
C VAL A 230 -11.86 11.87 4.53
N HIS A 231 -12.77 11.18 3.85
CA HIS A 231 -14.20 11.19 4.12
C HIS A 231 -14.71 9.75 4.28
N ASP A 232 -15.79 9.58 5.06
CA ASP A 232 -16.51 8.31 5.08
C ASP A 232 -17.06 7.99 3.68
N TYR A 233 -16.97 6.73 3.28
CA TYR A 233 -17.46 6.25 2.01
C TYR A 233 -18.35 5.03 2.17
N MET A 234 -19.48 5.05 1.50
CA MET A 234 -20.40 3.93 1.42
C MET A 234 -20.30 3.29 0.04
N PRO A 235 -19.46 2.26 -0.13
CA PRO A 235 -19.29 1.64 -1.43
C PRO A 235 -20.54 0.88 -1.87
N THR A 236 -20.74 0.78 -3.18
CA THR A 236 -21.77 -0.05 -3.79
C THR A 236 -21.47 -1.53 -3.54
N LYS A 237 -22.48 -2.37 -3.73
CA LYS A 237 -22.30 -3.83 -3.63
C LYS A 237 -21.30 -4.36 -4.66
N GLU A 238 -21.29 -3.77 -5.85
CA GLU A 238 -20.36 -4.10 -6.93
C GLU A 238 -18.92 -3.80 -6.54
N GLU A 239 -18.65 -2.64 -5.95
CA GLU A 239 -17.33 -2.25 -5.46
C GLU A 239 -16.85 -3.15 -4.30
N ILE A 240 -17.75 -3.50 -3.38
CA ILE A 240 -17.44 -4.46 -2.31
C ILE A 240 -17.08 -5.84 -2.89
N ASN A 241 -17.91 -6.35 -3.80
CA ASN A 241 -17.67 -7.64 -4.45
C ASN A 241 -16.34 -7.62 -5.22
N PHE A 242 -16.03 -6.51 -5.89
CA PHE A 242 -14.78 -6.33 -6.60
C PHE A 242 -13.58 -6.37 -5.64
N ALA A 243 -13.62 -5.63 -4.53
CA ALA A 243 -12.55 -5.64 -3.53
C ALA A 243 -12.32 -7.05 -2.94
N GLU A 244 -13.41 -7.78 -2.62
CA GLU A 244 -13.31 -9.16 -2.16
C GLU A 244 -12.76 -10.10 -3.25
N LYS A 245 -13.12 -9.89 -4.54
CA LYS A 245 -12.59 -10.63 -5.69
C LYS A 245 -11.09 -10.39 -5.86
N VAL A 246 -10.62 -9.14 -5.76
CA VAL A 246 -9.18 -8.80 -5.82
C VAL A 246 -8.40 -9.59 -4.76
N PHE A 247 -8.88 -9.62 -3.52
CA PHE A 247 -8.29 -10.40 -2.44
C PHE A 247 -8.29 -11.90 -2.70
N ALA A 248 -9.40 -12.43 -3.22
CA ALA A 248 -9.53 -13.85 -3.54
C ALA A 248 -8.63 -14.28 -4.71
N SER A 249 -8.21 -13.35 -5.57
CA SER A 249 -7.31 -13.61 -6.70
C SER A 249 -5.85 -13.72 -6.29
N CYS A 250 -5.48 -13.30 -5.08
CA CYS A 250 -4.11 -13.47 -4.59
C CYS A 250 -3.77 -14.96 -4.43
N LYS A 251 -2.57 -15.38 -4.87
CA LYS A 251 -2.10 -16.78 -4.78
C LYS A 251 -2.16 -17.35 -3.36
N THR A 252 -1.89 -16.52 -2.38
CA THR A 252 -2.08 -16.82 -0.95
C THR A 252 -3.02 -15.76 -0.40
N LYS A 253 -4.00 -16.18 0.42
CA LYS A 253 -5.00 -15.28 0.99
C LYS A 253 -4.33 -14.27 1.95
N PRO A 254 -4.44 -12.96 1.67
CA PRO A 254 -3.95 -11.95 2.61
C PRO A 254 -4.79 -11.93 3.89
N ILE A 255 -4.17 -11.62 5.01
CA ILE A 255 -4.85 -11.46 6.30
C ILE A 255 -5.53 -10.08 6.37
N TYR A 256 -4.87 -9.06 5.85
CA TYR A 256 -5.36 -7.69 5.78
C TYR A 256 -4.83 -7.00 4.53
N GLY A 257 -5.52 -5.97 4.12
CA GLY A 257 -5.06 -5.07 3.07
C GLY A 257 -6.11 -4.05 2.67
N ARG A 258 -5.76 -3.26 1.67
CA ARG A 258 -6.54 -2.17 1.13
C ARG A 258 -6.59 -2.27 -0.38
N VAL A 259 -7.79 -2.17 -0.91
CA VAL A 259 -8.06 -2.12 -2.35
C VAL A 259 -8.44 -0.69 -2.70
N ASP A 260 -7.60 -0.01 -3.47
CA ASP A 260 -7.84 1.36 -3.92
C ASP A 260 -8.45 1.33 -5.33
N ILE A 261 -9.58 2.02 -5.50
CA ILE A 261 -10.29 2.12 -6.77
C ILE A 261 -10.46 3.56 -7.21
N VAL A 262 -10.39 3.77 -8.51
CA VAL A 262 -10.67 5.04 -9.18
C VAL A 262 -11.67 4.82 -10.32
N TRP A 263 -12.33 5.90 -10.75
CA TRP A 263 -13.35 5.83 -11.81
C TRP A 263 -12.89 6.55 -13.07
N ASP A 264 -13.24 6.01 -14.23
CA ASP A 264 -13.10 6.71 -15.52
C ASP A 264 -14.23 7.74 -15.75
N ASP A 265 -14.18 8.43 -16.88
CA ASP A 265 -15.18 9.44 -17.24
C ASP A 265 -16.58 8.84 -17.46
N ASN A 266 -16.70 7.53 -17.66
CA ASN A 266 -17.95 6.79 -17.78
C ASN A 266 -18.44 6.22 -16.43
N LYS A 267 -17.72 6.51 -15.34
CA LYS A 267 -17.94 6.00 -13.97
C LYS A 267 -17.73 4.48 -13.83
N ASN A 268 -17.00 3.85 -14.75
CA ASN A 268 -16.50 2.51 -14.51
C ASN A 268 -15.34 2.60 -13.53
N PHE A 269 -15.29 1.71 -12.55
CA PHE A 269 -14.18 1.70 -11.58
C PHE A 269 -13.12 0.67 -11.94
N TYR A 270 -11.88 0.98 -11.57
CA TYR A 270 -10.69 0.19 -11.83
C TYR A 270 -9.84 0.09 -10.57
N LEU A 271 -9.15 -1.03 -10.41
CA LEU A 271 -8.11 -1.16 -9.39
C LEU A 271 -6.97 -0.19 -9.70
N SER A 272 -6.74 0.75 -8.81
CA SER A 272 -5.58 1.66 -8.83
C SER A 272 -4.38 1.03 -8.14
N GLU A 273 -4.62 0.41 -6.97
CA GLU A 273 -3.58 -0.23 -6.15
C GLU A 273 -4.17 -1.28 -5.21
N LEU A 274 -3.39 -2.34 -4.94
CA LEU A 274 -3.63 -3.30 -3.88
C LEU A 274 -2.49 -3.19 -2.88
N GLU A 275 -2.76 -2.75 -1.65
CA GLU A 275 -1.77 -2.66 -0.59
C GLU A 275 -2.01 -3.73 0.46
N ILE A 276 -1.07 -4.65 0.60
CA ILE A 276 -1.12 -5.75 1.57
C ILE A 276 0.13 -5.83 2.46
N ILE A 277 1.04 -4.87 2.36
CA ILE A 277 2.24 -4.79 3.18
C ILE A 277 1.97 -3.85 4.36
N GLU A 278 1.90 -2.54 4.07
CA GLU A 278 1.85 -1.48 5.06
C GLU A 278 0.70 -0.45 4.86
N PRO A 279 -0.51 -0.87 4.42
CA PRO A 279 -1.56 0.09 4.12
C PRO A 279 -1.96 0.90 5.34
N GLU A 280 -2.23 2.18 5.16
CA GLU A 280 -3.06 2.89 6.12
C GLU A 280 -4.46 2.29 6.08
N LEU A 281 -4.98 1.89 7.24
CA LEU A 281 -6.23 1.13 7.33
C LEU A 281 -7.38 1.91 7.97
N TRP A 282 -7.15 3.17 8.38
CA TRP A 282 -8.14 4.02 9.05
C TRP A 282 -8.91 3.33 10.19
N ILE A 283 -8.22 2.41 10.90
CA ILE A 283 -8.76 1.74 12.09
C ILE A 283 -9.26 2.75 13.13
N ARG A 284 -8.63 3.93 13.20
CA ARG A 284 -9.05 5.00 14.11
C ARG A 284 -10.47 5.50 13.87
N ASN A 285 -10.97 5.40 12.63
CA ASN A 285 -12.33 5.79 12.24
C ASN A 285 -13.31 4.62 12.45
N HIS A 286 -12.81 3.38 12.36
CA HIS A 286 -13.58 2.14 12.50
C HIS A 286 -12.94 1.18 13.52
N PRO A 287 -12.88 1.54 14.83
CA PRO A 287 -12.07 0.80 15.81
C PRO A 287 -12.38 -0.70 15.94
N LYS A 288 -13.65 -1.08 15.70
CA LYS A 288 -14.06 -2.50 15.71
C LYS A 288 -13.38 -3.32 14.61
N SER A 289 -12.87 -2.69 13.57
CA SER A 289 -12.17 -3.37 12.47
C SER A 289 -10.84 -3.99 12.90
N ALA A 290 -10.19 -3.45 13.94
CA ALA A 290 -8.99 -4.05 14.54
C ALA A 290 -9.24 -5.46 15.08
N GLU A 291 -10.45 -5.73 15.61
CA GLU A 291 -10.83 -7.04 16.14
C GLU A 291 -10.86 -8.09 15.01
N ARG A 292 -11.27 -7.70 13.79
CA ARG A 292 -11.26 -8.59 12.61
C ARG A 292 -9.86 -9.02 12.21
N ILE A 293 -8.90 -8.09 12.24
CA ILE A 293 -7.48 -8.42 11.99
C ILE A 293 -6.98 -9.36 13.08
N ALA A 294 -7.25 -9.06 14.35
CA ALA A 294 -6.82 -9.89 15.48
C ALA A 294 -7.41 -11.31 15.45
N GLU A 295 -8.69 -11.45 15.07
CA GLU A 295 -9.35 -12.75 14.86
C GLU A 295 -8.71 -13.51 13.68
N ALA A 296 -8.40 -12.83 12.57
CA ALA A 296 -7.74 -13.44 11.42
C ALA A 296 -6.34 -13.94 11.77
N VAL A 297 -5.57 -13.13 12.51
CA VAL A 297 -4.24 -13.51 13.02
C VAL A 297 -4.33 -14.73 13.94
N LYS A 298 -5.34 -14.79 14.82
CA LYS A 298 -5.54 -15.94 15.73
C LYS A 298 -5.78 -17.26 15.00
N LYS A 299 -6.38 -17.22 13.81
CA LYS A 299 -6.62 -18.43 13.02
C LYS A 299 -5.34 -19.05 12.45
N ILE A 300 -4.29 -18.25 12.33
CA ILE A 300 -3.04 -18.67 11.67
C ILE A 300 -1.85 -18.83 12.62
N LEU A 301 -1.96 -18.35 13.87
CA LEU A 301 -0.96 -18.50 14.94
C LEU A 301 -1.42 -19.48 16.01
#